data_1d6f4912d214264c2ee18bc645bcc1d3
#
_entry.id   1d6f4912d214264c2ee18bc645bcc1d3
#
_cell.length_a   1.000
_cell.length_b   1.000
_cell.length_c   1.000
_cell.angle_alpha   90.00
_cell.angle_beta   90.00
_cell.angle_gamma   90.00
#
_symmetry.space_group_name_H-M   'P 1'
#
loop_
_entity.id
_entity.type
_entity.pdbx_description
1 polymer ?
#
loop_
_entity_poly.entity_id
_entity_poly.type
_entity_poly.pdbx_seq_one_letter_code
_entity_poly.pdbx_strand_id
1 'polypeptide(L)'
;GGNLDQMFRSTSKGNITEATINFGGNFSNKFFAGVNIGIQSIMYRYEERYAEQAVNSSDFQTGFEYFSAAYRYKATGTGINLKAGFIYLPTEWLRLGASISTPTWIFLSEDWENGMNAEFNDGYSQSLISPLGTYSYRLNTPFRWNVGAAVRLGNLGAISADYESVDYSRAKFMDQDNNSFGYDAENKEISTS
;
A
#
# COMPACT_ATOMS: atom_id res chain seq x y z
N GLY A 1 12.42 32.28 -28.43
CA GLY A 1 12.28 31.67 -27.12
C GLY A 1 13.64 31.34 -26.53
N GLY A 2 13.81 31.56 -25.23
CA GLY A 2 15.06 31.33 -24.54
C GLY A 2 15.24 29.85 -24.18
N ASN A 3 16.42 29.49 -23.65
CA ASN A 3 16.75 28.18 -23.14
C ASN A 3 16.30 28.04 -21.68
N LEU A 4 15.80 26.85 -21.31
CA LEU A 4 15.36 26.49 -19.97
C LEU A 4 16.19 25.34 -19.44
N ASP A 5 16.57 25.43 -18.17
CA ASP A 5 17.02 24.31 -17.38
C ASP A 5 15.81 23.70 -16.67
N GLN A 6 15.60 22.40 -16.84
CA GLN A 6 14.46 21.69 -16.27
C GLN A 6 14.93 20.69 -15.22
N MET A 7 14.24 20.65 -14.10
CA MET A 7 14.49 19.70 -13.03
C MET A 7 13.18 18.98 -12.65
N PHE A 8 13.24 17.67 -12.63
CA PHE A 8 12.17 16.83 -12.10
C PHE A 8 12.71 15.96 -10.97
N ARG A 9 11.99 15.95 -9.86
CA ARG A 9 12.31 15.12 -8.69
C ARG A 9 11.05 14.51 -8.14
N SER A 10 11.06 13.19 -7.93
CA SER A 10 10.01 12.49 -7.19
C SER A 10 10.62 11.73 -6.01
N THR A 11 9.86 11.64 -4.94
CA THR A 11 10.23 10.90 -3.73
C THR A 11 9.01 10.15 -3.24
N SER A 12 9.16 8.83 -3.11
CA SER A 12 8.12 7.93 -2.58
C SER A 12 8.65 7.25 -1.34
N LYS A 13 7.89 7.27 -0.25
CA LYS A 13 8.21 6.59 1.02
C LYS A 13 6.94 5.99 1.60
N GLY A 14 7.03 4.74 2.06
CA GLY A 14 5.90 4.09 2.71
C GLY A 14 6.34 2.93 3.59
N ASN A 15 5.47 2.59 4.51
CA ASN A 15 5.61 1.41 5.34
C ASN A 15 4.25 0.86 5.74
N ILE A 16 4.20 -0.45 5.93
CA ILE A 16 3.10 -1.16 6.56
C ILE A 16 3.68 -1.89 7.76
N THR A 17 3.14 -1.62 8.94
CA THR A 17 3.52 -2.28 10.19
C THR A 17 2.32 -3.07 10.69
N GLU A 18 2.52 -4.32 11.08
CA GLU A 18 1.48 -5.18 11.65
C GLU A 18 1.85 -5.56 13.08
N ALA A 19 1.00 -5.19 14.03
CA ALA A 19 1.02 -5.72 15.38
C ALA A 19 0.11 -6.95 15.46
N THR A 20 0.58 -8.03 16.09
CA THR A 20 -0.17 -9.30 16.13
C THR A 20 -0.35 -9.81 17.53
N ILE A 21 -1.54 -10.33 17.82
CA ILE A 21 -1.86 -11.08 19.04
C ILE A 21 -2.16 -12.51 18.63
N ASN A 22 -1.40 -13.44 19.21
CA ASN A 22 -1.43 -14.84 18.83
C ASN A 22 -1.88 -15.71 20.01
N PHE A 23 -2.75 -16.68 19.73
CA PHE A 23 -3.12 -17.74 20.64
C PHE A 23 -2.89 -19.07 19.94
N GLY A 24 -2.24 -20.01 20.63
CA GLY A 24 -1.97 -21.32 20.07
C GLY A 24 -1.97 -22.41 21.13
N GLY A 25 -2.29 -23.62 20.70
CA GLY A 25 -2.33 -24.80 21.53
C GLY A 25 -1.66 -26.01 20.87
N ASN A 26 -1.14 -26.88 21.70
CA ASN A 26 -0.58 -28.16 21.32
C ASN A 26 -1.46 -29.28 21.92
N PHE A 27 -1.92 -30.18 21.07
CA PHE A 27 -2.77 -31.31 21.45
C PHE A 27 -2.01 -32.60 21.17
N SER A 28 -1.65 -33.28 22.24
CA SER A 28 -0.96 -34.61 22.21
C SER A 28 0.35 -34.62 21.39
N ASN A 29 1.03 -33.49 21.25
CA ASN A 29 2.25 -33.33 20.44
C ASN A 29 2.11 -33.76 18.96
N LYS A 30 0.88 -33.88 18.49
CA LYS A 30 0.56 -34.28 17.12
C LYS A 30 -0.25 -33.23 16.36
N PHE A 31 -1.02 -32.45 17.06
CA PHE A 31 -1.86 -31.42 16.46
C PHE A 31 -1.60 -30.06 17.14
N PHE A 32 -1.23 -29.09 16.36
CA PHE A 32 -0.99 -27.72 16.81
C PHE A 32 -1.97 -26.83 16.05
N ALA A 33 -2.68 -25.97 16.76
CA ALA A 33 -3.58 -25.02 16.14
C ALA A 33 -3.37 -23.63 16.75
N GLY A 34 -3.61 -22.60 15.94
CA GLY A 34 -3.47 -21.24 16.40
C GLY A 34 -4.37 -20.27 15.65
N VAL A 35 -4.64 -19.17 16.32
CA VAL A 35 -5.34 -18.02 15.77
C VAL A 35 -4.52 -16.77 16.01
N ASN A 36 -4.65 -15.81 15.09
CA ASN A 36 -3.92 -14.55 15.12
C ASN A 36 -4.90 -13.42 14.81
N ILE A 37 -4.80 -12.32 15.55
CA ILE A 37 -5.44 -11.05 15.25
C ILE A 37 -4.32 -10.11 14.81
N GLY A 38 -4.40 -9.60 13.56
CA GLY A 38 -3.46 -8.65 12.99
C GLY A 38 -4.07 -7.25 12.96
N ILE A 39 -3.33 -6.26 13.45
CA ILE A 39 -3.68 -4.85 13.37
C ILE A 39 -2.60 -4.16 12.56
N GLN A 40 -2.96 -3.60 11.41
CA GLN A 40 -2.05 -2.95 10.47
C GLN A 40 -2.11 -1.44 10.61
N SER A 41 -0.95 -0.81 10.52
CA SER A 41 -0.79 0.63 10.34
C SER A 41 -0.09 0.88 9.01
N ILE A 42 -0.69 1.72 8.19
CA ILE A 42 -0.23 2.02 6.83
C ILE A 42 0.10 3.50 6.76
N MET A 43 1.26 3.80 6.20
CA MET A 43 1.66 5.17 5.89
C MET A 43 2.36 5.19 4.53
N TYR A 44 1.93 6.09 3.66
CA TYR A 44 2.55 6.34 2.36
C TYR A 44 2.63 7.84 2.13
N ARG A 45 3.76 8.31 1.57
CA ARG A 45 3.98 9.70 1.16
C ARG A 45 4.61 9.71 -0.22
N TYR A 46 4.09 10.58 -1.05
CA TYR A 46 4.64 10.87 -2.37
C TYR A 46 4.79 12.37 -2.51
N GLU A 47 5.96 12.80 -2.92
CA GLU A 47 6.27 14.19 -3.21
C GLU A 47 6.88 14.26 -4.61
N GLU A 48 6.37 15.19 -5.41
CA GLU A 48 6.86 15.46 -6.74
C GLU A 48 7.15 16.96 -6.85
N ARG A 49 8.25 17.29 -7.48
CA ARG A 49 8.63 18.65 -7.77
C ARG A 49 9.16 18.74 -9.19
N TYR A 50 8.55 19.61 -9.96
CA TYR A 50 9.01 20.04 -11.25
C TYR A 50 9.47 21.50 -11.14
N ALA A 51 10.59 21.84 -11.79
CA ALA A 51 11.06 23.23 -11.84
C ALA A 51 11.68 23.54 -13.21
N GLU A 52 11.50 24.76 -13.63
CA GLU A 52 12.12 25.37 -14.81
C GLU A 52 12.81 26.66 -14.42
N GLN A 53 14.00 26.87 -14.94
CA GLN A 53 14.76 28.09 -14.74
C GLN A 53 15.24 28.59 -16.08
N ALA A 54 15.03 29.87 -16.35
CA ALA A 54 15.60 30.53 -17.55
C ALA A 54 17.13 30.53 -17.43
N VAL A 55 17.83 30.09 -18.48
CA VAL A 55 19.28 30.24 -18.57
C VAL A 55 19.64 31.74 -18.69
N ASN A 56 18.80 32.50 -19.39
CA ASN A 56 18.87 33.95 -19.46
C ASN A 56 17.44 34.52 -19.56
N SER A 57 17.00 35.20 -18.51
CA SER A 57 15.63 35.75 -18.42
C SER A 57 15.32 36.80 -19.46
N SER A 58 16.36 37.50 -19.97
CA SER A 58 16.20 38.50 -21.03
C SER A 58 15.74 37.92 -22.37
N ASP A 59 15.90 36.64 -22.60
CA ASP A 59 15.47 35.96 -23.82
C ASP A 59 13.95 35.72 -23.85
N PHE A 60 13.27 35.95 -22.73
CA PHE A 60 11.83 35.79 -22.59
C PHE A 60 11.13 37.15 -22.57
N GLN A 61 10.18 37.36 -23.47
CA GLN A 61 9.43 38.63 -23.55
C GLN A 61 8.67 38.97 -22.26
N THR A 62 8.33 37.95 -21.48
CA THR A 62 7.64 38.09 -20.18
C THR A 62 8.58 38.32 -19.01
N GLY A 63 9.92 38.32 -19.25
CA GLY A 63 10.90 38.38 -18.16
C GLY A 63 10.89 37.11 -17.25
N PHE A 64 10.44 35.97 -17.77
CA PHE A 64 10.39 34.72 -17.02
C PHE A 64 11.77 34.34 -16.47
N GLU A 65 11.84 34.03 -15.18
CA GLU A 65 13.07 33.65 -14.49
C GLU A 65 12.99 32.23 -13.94
N TYR A 66 11.95 31.93 -13.18
CA TYR A 66 11.79 30.62 -12.52
C TYR A 66 10.32 30.22 -12.41
N PHE A 67 10.09 28.90 -12.50
CA PHE A 67 8.80 28.27 -12.21
C PHE A 67 9.02 26.98 -11.45
N SER A 68 8.18 26.70 -10.48
CA SER A 68 8.10 25.37 -9.89
C SER A 68 6.68 24.95 -9.61
N ALA A 69 6.41 23.66 -9.82
CA ALA A 69 5.19 22.98 -9.41
C ALA A 69 5.56 21.85 -8.44
N ALA A 70 4.83 21.75 -7.34
CA ALA A 70 5.00 20.71 -6.36
C ALA A 70 3.66 20.02 -6.11
N TYR A 71 3.68 18.69 -6.04
CA TYR A 71 2.57 17.85 -5.62
C TYR A 71 2.97 17.08 -4.37
N ARG A 72 2.14 17.11 -3.36
CA ARG A 72 2.30 16.34 -2.13
C ARG A 72 1.08 15.45 -1.94
N TYR A 73 1.33 14.20 -1.68
CA TYR A 73 0.32 13.20 -1.41
C TYR A 73 0.71 12.40 -0.17
N LYS A 74 -0.24 12.17 0.70
CA LYS A 74 -0.09 11.35 1.89
C LYS A 74 -1.30 10.45 2.04
N ALA A 75 -1.05 9.15 2.18
CA ALA A 75 -2.08 8.18 2.57
C ALA A 75 -1.72 7.59 3.94
N THR A 76 -2.70 7.53 4.81
CA THR A 76 -2.60 6.87 6.12
C THR A 76 -3.76 5.91 6.29
N GLY A 77 -3.53 4.80 6.98
CA GLY A 77 -4.59 3.84 7.18
C GLY A 77 -4.34 2.88 8.32
N THR A 78 -5.41 2.24 8.72
CA THR A 78 -5.41 1.14 9.68
C THR A 78 -6.18 -0.04 9.11
N GLY A 79 -5.69 -1.25 9.36
CA GLY A 79 -6.33 -2.48 8.90
C GLY A 79 -6.46 -3.49 10.02
N ILE A 80 -7.45 -4.36 9.92
CA ILE A 80 -7.60 -5.49 10.83
C ILE A 80 -7.85 -6.76 10.03
N ASN A 81 -7.24 -7.88 10.45
CA ASN A 81 -7.49 -9.21 9.89
C ASN A 81 -7.42 -10.29 10.97
N LEU A 82 -7.97 -11.44 10.64
CA LEU A 82 -7.89 -12.66 11.45
C LEU A 82 -7.22 -13.75 10.62
N LYS A 83 -6.33 -14.50 11.28
CA LYS A 83 -5.66 -15.65 10.66
C LYS A 83 -5.86 -16.87 11.58
N ALA A 84 -6.07 -18.02 11.00
CA ALA A 84 -6.12 -19.28 11.73
C ALA A 84 -5.36 -20.34 10.95
N GLY A 85 -4.74 -21.27 11.67
CA GLY A 85 -4.00 -22.34 11.05
C GLY A 85 -3.75 -23.51 11.98
N PHE A 86 -3.34 -24.60 11.38
CA PHE A 86 -2.93 -25.78 12.13
C PHE A 86 -1.75 -26.49 11.48
N ILE A 87 -1.04 -27.26 12.28
CA ILE A 87 -0.03 -28.21 11.84
C ILE A 87 -0.40 -29.57 12.46
N TYR A 88 -0.44 -30.60 11.62
CA TYR A 88 -0.70 -31.97 12.00
C TYR A 88 0.50 -32.86 11.71
N LEU A 89 0.90 -33.66 12.69
CA LEU A 89 2.00 -34.63 12.62
C LEU A 89 1.43 -36.06 12.65
N PRO A 90 1.01 -36.58 11.48
CA PRO A 90 0.49 -37.99 11.45
C PRO A 90 1.56 -38.99 11.83
N THR A 91 2.80 -38.70 11.50
CA THR A 91 3.99 -39.51 11.82
C THR A 91 5.15 -38.59 12.25
N GLU A 92 6.25 -39.15 12.76
CA GLU A 92 7.43 -38.40 13.19
C GLU A 92 8.16 -37.71 12.03
N TRP A 93 7.99 -38.20 10.82
CA TRP A 93 8.67 -37.71 9.63
C TRP A 93 7.78 -36.82 8.74
N LEU A 94 6.45 -36.81 8.90
CA LEU A 94 5.52 -36.05 8.07
C LEU A 94 4.83 -34.95 8.88
N ARG A 95 4.80 -33.75 8.34
CA ARG A 95 4.05 -32.60 8.82
C ARG A 95 3.15 -32.08 7.72
N LEU A 96 1.89 -31.87 8.05
CA LEU A 96 0.89 -31.27 7.18
C LEU A 96 0.40 -29.99 7.85
N GLY A 97 0.28 -28.92 7.08
CA GLY A 97 -0.18 -27.64 7.58
C GLY A 97 -1.22 -27.02 6.66
N ALA A 98 -2.13 -26.25 7.26
CA ALA A 98 -3.01 -25.38 6.52
C ALA A 98 -3.26 -24.10 7.31
N SER A 99 -3.47 -23.00 6.60
CA SER A 99 -3.89 -21.75 7.20
C SER A 99 -4.86 -20.99 6.31
N ILE A 100 -5.65 -20.15 6.96
CA ILE A 100 -6.58 -19.24 6.32
C ILE A 100 -6.37 -17.83 6.90
N SER A 101 -6.59 -16.84 6.08
CA SER A 101 -6.58 -15.43 6.46
C SER A 101 -7.84 -14.76 5.91
N THR A 102 -8.58 -14.09 6.79
CA THR A 102 -9.70 -13.27 6.35
C THR A 102 -9.21 -12.15 5.43
N PRO A 103 -10.10 -11.49 4.69
CA PRO A 103 -9.81 -10.17 4.17
C PRO A 103 -9.22 -9.26 5.26
N THR A 104 -8.29 -8.38 4.88
CA THR A 104 -7.91 -7.25 5.72
C THR A 104 -8.86 -6.11 5.41
N TRP A 105 -9.60 -5.68 6.41
CA TRP A 105 -10.46 -4.49 6.31
C TRP A 105 -9.60 -3.27 6.63
N ILE A 106 -9.30 -2.50 5.59
CA ILE A 106 -8.40 -1.35 5.67
C ILE A 106 -9.24 -0.07 5.57
N PHE A 107 -9.03 0.85 6.51
CA PHE A 107 -9.55 2.21 6.49
C PHE A 107 -8.43 3.12 6.05
N LEU A 108 -8.60 3.83 4.94
CA LEU A 108 -7.62 4.72 4.34
C LEU A 108 -8.13 6.16 4.35
N SER A 109 -7.22 7.08 4.60
CA SER A 109 -7.41 8.52 4.42
C SER A 109 -6.25 9.07 3.61
N GLU A 110 -6.57 9.84 2.60
CA GLU A 110 -5.63 10.47 1.68
C GLU A 110 -5.75 11.98 1.78
N ASP A 111 -4.61 12.63 1.78
CA ASP A 111 -4.47 14.08 1.75
C ASP A 111 -3.58 14.45 0.57
N TRP A 112 -3.96 15.47 -0.21
CA TRP A 112 -3.13 15.98 -1.30
C TRP A 112 -3.19 17.48 -1.42
N GLU A 113 -2.09 18.07 -1.88
CA GLU A 113 -1.91 19.49 -2.07
C GLU A 113 -1.03 19.75 -3.28
N ASN A 114 -1.37 20.78 -4.04
CA ASN A 114 -0.55 21.31 -5.13
C ASN A 114 -0.03 22.70 -4.76
N GLY A 115 1.24 22.95 -5.06
CA GLY A 115 1.85 24.27 -4.94
C GLY A 115 2.47 24.68 -6.25
N MET A 116 2.39 25.96 -6.57
CA MET A 116 3.06 26.57 -7.72
C MET A 116 3.75 27.86 -7.30
N ASN A 117 4.92 28.11 -7.86
CA ASN A 117 5.66 29.37 -7.69
C ASN A 117 6.19 29.84 -9.05
N ALA A 118 6.08 31.12 -9.33
CA ALA A 118 6.65 31.76 -10.51
C ALA A 118 7.38 33.04 -10.11
N GLU A 119 8.53 33.29 -10.72
CA GLU A 119 9.39 34.47 -10.50
C GLU A 119 9.77 35.07 -11.82
N PHE A 120 9.85 36.39 -11.84
CA PHE A 120 10.16 37.19 -13.03
C PHE A 120 11.29 38.21 -12.74
N ASN A 121 12.03 38.61 -13.77
CA ASN A 121 13.22 39.43 -13.67
C ASN A 121 12.97 40.88 -13.25
N ASP A 122 11.71 41.32 -13.20
CA ASP A 122 11.29 42.63 -12.66
C ASP A 122 11.08 42.58 -11.13
N GLY A 123 11.36 41.45 -10.50
CA GLY A 123 11.14 41.20 -9.07
C GLY A 123 9.72 40.77 -8.70
N TYR A 124 8.82 40.61 -9.69
CA TYR A 124 7.49 40.08 -9.45
C TYR A 124 7.59 38.58 -9.17
N SER A 125 6.91 38.14 -8.14
CA SER A 125 6.78 36.71 -7.81
C SER A 125 5.36 36.39 -7.35
N GLN A 126 4.88 35.20 -7.69
CA GLN A 126 3.59 34.71 -7.25
C GLN A 126 3.68 33.25 -6.83
N SER A 127 3.15 32.98 -5.66
CA SER A 127 3.02 31.61 -5.11
C SER A 127 1.56 31.31 -4.85
N LEU A 128 1.13 30.12 -5.27
CA LEU A 128 -0.22 29.61 -5.07
C LEU A 128 -0.13 28.20 -4.46
N ILE A 129 -0.98 27.97 -3.47
CA ILE A 129 -1.16 26.65 -2.86
C ILE A 129 -2.63 26.28 -2.98
N SER A 130 -2.93 25.09 -3.47
CA SER A 130 -4.31 24.60 -3.52
C SER A 130 -4.88 24.41 -2.12
N PRO A 131 -6.20 24.47 -1.94
CA PRO A 131 -6.81 23.88 -0.75
C PRO A 131 -6.37 22.42 -0.58
N LEU A 132 -6.25 22.01 0.68
CA LEU A 132 -5.98 20.61 0.99
C LEU A 132 -7.17 19.74 0.54
N GLY A 133 -6.92 18.83 -0.40
CA GLY A 133 -7.87 17.79 -0.74
C GLY A 133 -7.76 16.65 0.27
N THR A 134 -8.89 16.14 0.74
CA THR A 134 -8.94 15.01 1.67
C THR A 134 -10.00 14.04 1.21
N TYR A 135 -9.68 12.75 1.24
CA TYR A 135 -10.62 11.69 0.90
C TYR A 135 -10.39 10.47 1.78
N SER A 136 -11.47 9.80 2.19
CA SER A 136 -11.38 8.61 3.02
C SER A 136 -12.29 7.51 2.46
N TYR A 137 -11.76 6.28 2.45
CA TYR A 137 -12.43 5.11 1.91
C TYR A 137 -11.97 3.83 2.62
N ARG A 138 -12.59 2.73 2.29
CA ARG A 138 -12.23 1.39 2.75
C ARG A 138 -11.73 0.55 1.59
N LEU A 139 -10.72 -0.26 1.88
CA LEU A 139 -10.22 -1.29 0.98
C LEU A 139 -10.28 -2.64 1.70
N ASN A 140 -11.01 -3.58 1.13
CA ASN A 140 -11.01 -4.96 1.59
C ASN A 140 -10.11 -5.78 0.69
N THR A 141 -9.07 -6.38 1.27
CA THR A 141 -8.22 -7.33 0.55
C THR A 141 -8.95 -8.67 0.36
N PRO A 142 -8.52 -9.52 -0.56
CA PRO A 142 -9.12 -10.84 -0.72
C PRO A 142 -8.81 -11.79 0.45
N PHE A 143 -9.64 -12.81 0.59
CA PHE A 143 -9.37 -13.97 1.43
C PHE A 143 -8.17 -14.74 0.88
N ARG A 144 -7.36 -15.31 1.79
CA ARG A 144 -6.17 -16.09 1.46
C ARG A 144 -6.19 -17.42 2.21
N TRP A 145 -5.73 -18.46 1.55
CA TRP A 145 -5.50 -19.74 2.20
C TRP A 145 -4.22 -20.39 1.68
N ASN A 146 -3.59 -21.18 2.52
CA ASN A 146 -2.46 -21.97 2.13
C ASN A 146 -2.53 -23.38 2.71
N VAL A 147 -1.88 -24.31 2.04
CA VAL A 147 -1.65 -25.69 2.49
C VAL A 147 -0.19 -26.05 2.24
N GLY A 148 0.39 -26.81 3.15
CA GLY A 148 1.78 -27.21 3.03
C GLY A 148 2.04 -28.58 3.61
N ALA A 149 3.12 -29.18 3.13
CA ALA A 149 3.64 -30.44 3.64
C ALA A 149 5.15 -30.38 3.82
N ALA A 150 5.64 -31.00 4.88
CA ALA A 150 7.08 -31.14 5.12
C ALA A 150 7.43 -32.56 5.51
N VAL A 151 8.50 -33.08 4.91
CA VAL A 151 9.05 -34.41 5.15
C VAL A 151 10.42 -34.28 5.80
N ARG A 152 10.60 -34.89 6.96
CA ARG A 152 11.90 -34.99 7.63
C ARG A 152 12.67 -36.21 7.10
N LEU A 153 13.89 -35.99 6.64
CA LEU A 153 14.79 -37.03 6.11
C LEU A 153 15.78 -37.51 7.18
N GLY A 154 15.25 -37.97 8.31
CA GLY A 154 16.08 -38.41 9.44
C GLY A 154 17.00 -37.28 9.94
N ASN A 155 18.31 -37.52 9.94
CA ASN A 155 19.32 -36.56 10.35
C ASN A 155 19.88 -35.73 9.17
N LEU A 156 19.45 -36.01 7.94
CA LEU A 156 19.97 -35.34 6.72
C LEU A 156 19.33 -33.98 6.50
N GLY A 157 18.11 -33.74 7.03
CA GLY A 157 17.42 -32.47 6.82
C GLY A 157 15.90 -32.62 6.70
N ALA A 158 15.28 -31.62 6.07
CA ALA A 158 13.86 -31.65 5.75
C ALA A 158 13.62 -31.01 4.37
N ILE A 159 12.56 -31.45 3.70
CA ILE A 159 12.03 -30.87 2.46
C ILE A 159 10.61 -30.43 2.74
N SER A 160 10.23 -29.23 2.30
CA SER A 160 8.87 -28.71 2.39
C SER A 160 8.39 -28.15 1.06
N ALA A 161 7.08 -28.20 0.88
CA ALA A 161 6.38 -27.53 -0.21
C ALA A 161 5.10 -26.90 0.32
N ASP A 162 4.81 -25.69 -0.16
CA ASP A 162 3.63 -24.93 0.22
C ASP A 162 2.93 -24.43 -1.05
N TYR A 163 1.60 -24.37 -0.98
CA TYR A 163 0.74 -23.78 -1.99
C TYR A 163 -0.14 -22.71 -1.34
N GLU A 164 -0.09 -21.49 -1.85
CA GLU A 164 -0.95 -20.37 -1.44
C GLU A 164 -1.88 -19.99 -2.58
N SER A 165 -3.12 -19.67 -2.24
CA SER A 165 -4.11 -19.16 -3.18
C SER A 165 -4.72 -17.86 -2.67
N VAL A 166 -4.73 -16.86 -3.55
CA VAL A 166 -5.34 -15.54 -3.35
C VAL A 166 -6.07 -15.17 -4.64
N ASP A 167 -7.33 -14.79 -4.52
CA ASP A 167 -8.12 -14.30 -5.65
C ASP A 167 -8.23 -12.78 -5.55
N TYR A 168 -7.34 -12.06 -6.23
CA TYR A 168 -7.30 -10.60 -6.19
C TYR A 168 -8.52 -9.93 -6.84
N SER A 169 -9.25 -10.63 -7.70
CA SER A 169 -10.50 -10.13 -8.28
C SER A 169 -11.60 -9.88 -7.23
N ARG A 170 -11.41 -10.37 -6.01
CA ARG A 170 -12.30 -10.16 -4.86
C ARG A 170 -11.94 -8.99 -3.96
N ALA A 171 -10.87 -8.27 -4.26
CA ALA A 171 -10.60 -7.01 -3.57
C ALA A 171 -11.70 -6.00 -3.88
N LYS A 172 -12.06 -5.16 -2.89
CA LYS A 172 -13.16 -4.19 -3.06
C LYS A 172 -12.85 -2.86 -2.39
N PHE A 173 -13.09 -1.79 -3.13
CA PHE A 173 -13.23 -0.45 -2.59
C PHE A 173 -14.66 -0.22 -2.09
N MET A 174 -14.78 0.51 -0.99
CA MET A 174 -16.05 0.88 -0.36
C MET A 174 -15.92 2.29 0.23
N ASP A 175 -17.04 2.96 0.40
CA ASP A 175 -17.12 4.20 1.16
C ASP A 175 -16.94 3.97 2.67
N GLN A 176 -17.00 5.03 3.45
CA GLN A 176 -16.88 4.95 4.91
C GLN A 176 -18.02 4.17 5.56
N ASP A 177 -19.20 4.14 4.93
CA ASP A 177 -20.40 3.48 5.41
C ASP A 177 -20.51 2.01 4.98
N ASN A 178 -19.41 1.46 4.40
CA ASN A 178 -19.32 0.08 3.91
C ASN A 178 -20.23 -0.20 2.71
N ASN A 179 -20.46 0.81 1.88
CA ASN A 179 -21.23 0.72 0.65
C ASN A 179 -20.27 0.78 -0.54
N SER A 180 -20.48 -0.05 -1.57
CA SER A 180 -19.68 -0.04 -2.80
C SER A 180 -20.16 0.98 -3.82
N PHE A 181 -21.28 1.65 -3.57
CA PHE A 181 -21.81 2.69 -4.43
C PHE A 181 -20.80 3.83 -4.61
N GLY A 182 -20.49 4.18 -5.85
CA GLY A 182 -19.45 5.16 -6.19
C GLY A 182 -18.10 4.54 -6.56
N TYR A 183 -17.90 3.23 -6.33
CA TYR A 183 -16.69 2.48 -6.72
C TYR A 183 -16.98 1.35 -7.71
N ASP A 184 -18.11 1.43 -8.43
CA ASP A 184 -18.53 0.34 -9.33
C ASP A 184 -17.56 0.16 -10.50
N ALA A 185 -16.95 1.25 -10.99
CA ALA A 185 -15.99 1.20 -12.09
C ALA A 185 -14.67 0.54 -11.62
N GLU A 186 -14.12 0.96 -10.50
CA GLU A 186 -12.89 0.45 -9.90
C GLU A 186 -13.05 -1.02 -9.50
N ASN A 187 -14.15 -1.35 -8.84
CA ASN A 187 -14.46 -2.73 -8.44
C ASN A 187 -14.69 -3.65 -9.64
N LYS A 188 -15.25 -3.13 -10.73
CA LYS A 188 -15.41 -3.88 -11.98
C LYS A 188 -14.06 -4.15 -12.63
N GLU A 189 -13.17 -3.17 -12.68
CA GLU A 189 -11.82 -3.34 -13.21
C GLU A 189 -11.04 -4.41 -12.43
N ILE A 190 -11.08 -4.35 -11.08
CA ILE A 190 -10.48 -5.37 -10.23
C ILE A 190 -11.06 -6.76 -10.50
N SER A 191 -12.37 -6.86 -10.68
CA SER A 191 -13.03 -8.16 -10.89
C SER A 191 -12.72 -8.82 -12.24
N THR A 192 -12.15 -8.06 -13.17
CA THR A 192 -11.82 -8.53 -14.54
C THR A 192 -10.31 -8.74 -14.75
N SER A 193 -9.49 -8.42 -13.73
CA SER A 193 -8.03 -8.65 -13.71
C SER A 193 -7.72 -10.09 -13.29
#